data_b9c1daf2ac54fe154910ebce892a2799
#
_entry.id   b9c1daf2ac54fe154910ebce892a2799
#
_cell.length_a   1.000
_cell.length_b   1.000
_cell.length_c   1.000
_cell.angle_alpha   90.00
_cell.angle_beta   90.00
_cell.angle_gamma   90.00
#
_symmetry.space_group_name_H-M   'P 1'
#
loop_
_entity.id
_entity.type
_entity.pdbx_description
1 polymer ?
#
loop_
_entity_poly.entity_id
_entity_poly.type
_entity_poly.pdbx_seq_one_letter_code
_entity_poly.pdbx_strand_id
1 'polypeptide(L)'
;PTRRSSGLNIILDYILVGQMQMGIHGAALATILGLILSFCMGVYYFCRKNKSISVTLYGLSIRDALYCMVNGASEFVDQIAIAITTVVFNRTALAFAGENGVAAVSIIMYLQFLFIGIYFGFSMGLAPPLSYAYGDGKLTICRKLERYAHLFFAIVPIILYLLTYFLAPAGVSCFAEQTS
;
A
#
# COMPACT_ATOMS: atom_id res chain seq x y z
N PRO A 1 7.23 -8.29 9.90
CA PRO A 1 6.33 -9.40 9.49
C PRO A 1 5.87 -9.24 8.04
N THR A 2 5.50 -8.06 7.60
CA THR A 2 4.97 -7.75 6.26
C THR A 2 5.92 -8.10 5.10
N ARG A 3 7.22 -7.92 5.26
CA ARG A 3 8.20 -8.20 4.20
C ARG A 3 8.33 -9.70 3.88
N ARG A 4 8.11 -10.58 4.86
CA ARG A 4 8.12 -12.04 4.63
C ARG A 4 6.83 -12.54 3.99
N SER A 5 5.69 -11.97 4.32
CA SER A 5 4.40 -12.35 3.74
C SER A 5 4.27 -11.94 2.27
N SER A 6 4.81 -10.77 1.89
CA SER A 6 4.83 -10.33 0.48
C SER A 6 5.70 -11.24 -0.39
N GLY A 7 6.89 -11.65 0.11
CA GLY A 7 7.73 -12.60 -0.62
C GLY A 7 7.08 -13.97 -0.79
N LEU A 8 6.36 -14.44 0.23
CA LEU A 8 5.62 -15.71 0.14
C LEU A 8 4.46 -15.61 -0.84
N ASN A 9 3.74 -14.50 -0.88
CA ASN A 9 2.65 -14.28 -1.82
C ASN A 9 3.17 -14.40 -3.27
N ILE A 10 4.29 -13.73 -3.61
CA ILE A 10 4.91 -13.81 -4.93
C ILE A 10 5.30 -15.26 -5.29
N ILE A 11 5.87 -16.01 -4.34
CA ILE A 11 6.25 -17.41 -4.57
C ILE A 11 5.00 -18.28 -4.78
N LEU A 12 3.96 -18.08 -3.98
CA LEU A 12 2.70 -18.81 -4.10
C LEU A 12 1.98 -18.47 -5.41
N ASP A 13 1.97 -17.21 -5.83
CA ASP A 13 1.42 -16.79 -7.11
C ASP A 13 2.18 -17.48 -8.26
N TYR A 14 3.50 -17.50 -8.21
CA TYR A 14 4.30 -18.18 -9.24
C TYR A 14 3.99 -19.68 -9.31
N ILE A 15 3.80 -20.35 -8.18
CA ILE A 15 3.48 -21.80 -8.15
C ILE A 15 2.04 -22.05 -8.55
N LEU A 16 1.07 -21.37 -7.93
CA LEU A 16 -0.35 -21.67 -8.11
C LEU A 16 -0.89 -21.14 -9.46
N VAL A 17 -0.46 -19.97 -9.86
CA VAL A 17 -0.91 -19.37 -11.13
C VAL A 17 0.00 -19.81 -12.28
N GLY A 18 1.32 -19.79 -12.10
CA GLY A 18 2.29 -20.08 -13.14
C GLY A 18 2.42 -21.57 -13.44
N GLN A 19 2.69 -22.40 -12.41
CA GLN A 19 2.95 -23.83 -12.63
C GLN A 19 1.66 -24.68 -12.62
N MET A 20 0.74 -24.42 -11.68
CA MET A 20 -0.50 -25.18 -11.57
C MET A 20 -1.62 -24.67 -12.49
N GLN A 21 -1.40 -23.53 -13.17
CA GLN A 21 -2.34 -22.91 -14.11
C GLN A 21 -3.78 -22.74 -13.55
N MET A 22 -3.88 -22.51 -12.24
CA MET A 22 -5.18 -22.35 -11.56
C MET A 22 -5.84 -20.98 -11.84
N GLY A 23 -5.20 -20.09 -12.64
CA GLY A 23 -5.75 -18.81 -13.03
C GLY A 23 -6.15 -17.94 -11.81
N ILE A 24 -7.33 -17.33 -11.86
CA ILE A 24 -7.84 -16.43 -10.83
C ILE A 24 -8.00 -17.16 -9.47
N HIS A 25 -8.36 -18.43 -9.46
CA HIS A 25 -8.49 -19.23 -8.23
C HIS A 25 -7.13 -19.40 -7.53
N GLY A 26 -6.06 -19.59 -8.30
CA GLY A 26 -4.70 -19.70 -7.77
C GLY A 26 -4.23 -18.39 -7.12
N ALA A 27 -4.48 -17.26 -7.74
CA ALA A 27 -4.16 -15.94 -7.20
C ALA A 27 -4.93 -15.63 -5.90
N ALA A 28 -6.22 -15.97 -5.86
CA ALA A 28 -7.05 -15.83 -4.66
C ALA A 28 -6.51 -16.70 -3.50
N LEU A 29 -6.16 -17.95 -3.77
CA LEU A 29 -5.59 -18.86 -2.78
C LEU A 29 -4.24 -18.38 -2.26
N ALA A 30 -3.35 -17.89 -3.14
CA ALA A 30 -2.05 -17.33 -2.75
C ALA A 30 -2.23 -16.15 -1.78
N THR A 31 -3.16 -15.26 -2.07
CA THR A 31 -3.46 -14.11 -1.22
C THR A 31 -4.00 -14.53 0.14
N ILE A 32 -4.96 -15.47 0.17
CA ILE A 32 -5.55 -15.99 1.42
C ILE A 32 -4.50 -16.67 2.28
N LEU A 33 -3.66 -17.52 1.70
CA LEU A 33 -2.58 -18.20 2.42
C LEU A 33 -1.55 -17.21 2.97
N GLY A 34 -1.21 -16.16 2.22
CA GLY A 34 -0.35 -15.07 2.68
C GLY A 34 -0.92 -14.33 3.89
N LEU A 35 -2.22 -14.05 3.89
CA LEU A 35 -2.93 -13.39 5.00
C LEU A 35 -3.00 -14.31 6.24
N ILE A 36 -3.35 -15.58 6.07
CA ILE A 36 -3.40 -16.57 7.17
C ILE A 36 -2.02 -16.69 7.82
N LEU A 37 -0.96 -16.81 7.02
CA LEU A 37 0.39 -16.91 7.57
C LEU A 37 0.80 -15.66 8.33
N SER A 38 0.47 -14.48 7.82
CA SER A 38 0.73 -13.20 8.49
C SER A 38 0.00 -13.12 9.84
N PHE A 39 -1.26 -13.56 9.86
CA PHE A 39 -2.06 -13.65 11.07
C PHE A 39 -1.46 -14.62 12.09
N CYS A 40 -1.13 -15.84 11.67
CA CYS A 40 -0.50 -16.85 12.54
C CYS A 40 0.84 -16.37 13.11
N MET A 41 1.68 -15.70 12.30
CA MET A 41 2.92 -15.08 12.78
C MET A 41 2.65 -13.99 13.82
N GLY A 42 1.63 -13.17 13.60
CA GLY A 42 1.19 -12.15 14.56
C GLY A 42 0.77 -12.77 15.89
N VAL A 43 -0.12 -13.74 15.85
CA VAL A 43 -0.59 -14.48 17.04
C VAL A 43 0.58 -15.16 17.75
N TYR A 44 1.43 -15.88 17.02
CA TYR A 44 2.63 -16.49 17.59
C TYR A 44 3.54 -15.47 18.27
N TYR A 45 3.74 -14.31 17.62
CA TYR A 45 4.50 -13.21 18.21
C TYR A 45 3.87 -12.74 19.51
N PHE A 46 2.58 -12.56 19.60
CA PHE A 46 1.88 -12.09 20.81
C PHE A 46 1.74 -13.17 21.91
N CYS A 47 1.74 -14.44 21.58
CA CYS A 47 1.69 -15.54 22.57
C CYS A 47 3.04 -15.85 23.20
N ARG A 48 4.16 -15.38 22.65
CA ARG A 48 5.51 -15.69 23.16
C ARG A 48 5.81 -14.90 24.43
N LYS A 49 6.25 -15.61 25.49
CA LYS A 49 6.31 -15.17 26.89
C LYS A 49 7.36 -14.09 27.24
N ASN A 50 8.27 -13.69 26.34
CA ASN A 50 9.35 -12.71 26.60
C ASN A 50 9.14 -11.43 25.77
N LYS A 51 8.28 -10.50 26.23
CA LYS A 51 7.97 -9.31 25.44
C LYS A 51 7.84 -8.04 26.22
N SER A 52 8.28 -6.95 25.57
CA SER A 52 8.02 -5.59 25.98
C SER A 52 6.53 -5.19 25.79
N ILE A 53 5.76 -5.96 24.99
CA ILE A 53 4.37 -5.68 24.67
C ILE A 53 3.56 -6.94 24.93
N SER A 54 2.61 -6.90 25.83
CA SER A 54 1.67 -7.99 26.12
C SER A 54 0.26 -7.56 25.77
N VAL A 55 -0.51 -8.48 25.19
CA VAL A 55 -1.95 -8.28 25.00
C VAL A 55 -2.61 -8.44 26.36
N THR A 56 -3.19 -7.37 26.87
CA THR A 56 -4.03 -7.39 28.08
C THR A 56 -5.41 -6.85 27.75
N LEU A 57 -6.43 -7.55 28.21
CA LEU A 57 -7.81 -7.10 28.10
C LEU A 57 -8.21 -6.23 29.33
N TYR A 58 -7.34 -6.16 30.32
CA TYR A 58 -7.56 -5.32 31.51
C TYR A 58 -7.20 -3.87 31.19
N GLY A 59 -8.11 -2.94 31.50
CA GLY A 59 -7.87 -1.50 31.33
C GLY A 59 -8.26 -0.93 29.98
N LEU A 60 -9.01 -1.67 29.14
CA LEU A 60 -9.59 -1.11 27.91
C LEU A 60 -10.61 -0.01 28.28
N SER A 61 -10.24 1.23 27.96
CA SER A 61 -11.13 2.38 28.09
C SER A 61 -11.94 2.57 26.81
N ILE A 62 -13.26 2.72 26.93
CA ILE A 62 -14.12 3.06 25.79
C ILE A 62 -13.68 4.37 25.14
N ARG A 63 -13.16 5.29 25.92
CA ARG A 63 -12.62 6.56 25.44
C ARG A 63 -11.42 6.37 24.51
N ASP A 64 -10.49 5.45 24.86
CA ASP A 64 -9.32 5.16 24.06
C ASP A 64 -9.71 4.42 22.77
N ALA A 65 -10.69 3.52 22.85
CA ALA A 65 -11.25 2.85 21.67
C ALA A 65 -11.89 3.86 20.71
N LEU A 66 -12.71 4.79 21.21
CA LEU A 66 -13.30 5.86 20.39
C LEU A 66 -12.25 6.77 19.79
N TYR A 67 -11.21 7.12 20.54
CA TYR A 67 -10.10 7.91 20.02
C TYR A 67 -9.37 7.20 18.85
N CYS A 68 -9.11 5.91 19.00
CA CYS A 68 -8.54 5.11 17.91
C CYS A 68 -9.47 5.02 16.70
N MET A 69 -10.79 4.87 16.91
CA MET A 69 -11.77 4.83 15.83
C MET A 69 -11.84 6.16 15.07
N VAL A 70 -11.86 7.28 15.77
CA VAL A 70 -11.86 8.62 15.15
C VAL A 70 -10.57 8.85 14.37
N ASN A 71 -9.45 8.42 14.91
CA ASN A 71 -8.16 8.53 14.22
C ASN A 71 -8.08 7.65 12.96
N GLY A 72 -8.69 6.45 12.99
CA GLY A 72 -8.80 5.56 11.83
C GLY A 72 -9.88 5.97 10.83
N ALA A 73 -10.84 6.83 11.21
CA ALA A 73 -11.92 7.25 10.32
C ALA A 73 -11.41 8.05 9.11
N SER A 74 -10.31 8.78 9.23
CA SER A 74 -9.68 9.50 8.13
C SER A 74 -9.22 8.55 7.02
N GLU A 75 -8.59 7.44 7.38
CA GLU A 75 -8.17 6.41 6.43
C GLU A 75 -9.37 5.73 5.76
N PHE A 76 -10.43 5.48 6.51
CA PHE A 76 -11.67 4.91 5.99
C PHE A 76 -12.34 5.82 4.94
N VAL A 77 -12.39 7.13 5.21
CA VAL A 77 -12.94 8.12 4.26
C VAL A 77 -12.09 8.21 3.01
N ASP A 78 -10.76 8.16 3.14
CA ASP A 78 -9.83 8.15 1.99
C ASP A 78 -10.07 6.92 1.10
N GLN A 79 -10.20 5.73 1.68
CA GLN A 79 -10.49 4.51 0.92
C GLN A 79 -11.83 4.57 0.18
N ILE A 80 -12.87 5.15 0.79
CA ILE A 80 -14.16 5.38 0.12
C ILE A 80 -13.99 6.35 -1.03
N ALA A 81 -13.27 7.45 -0.85
CA ALA A 81 -13.02 8.44 -1.89
C ALA A 81 -12.31 7.82 -3.10
N ILE A 82 -11.28 6.99 -2.86
CA ILE A 82 -10.57 6.25 -3.91
C ILE A 82 -11.53 5.32 -4.66
N ALA A 83 -12.37 4.56 -3.95
CA ALA A 83 -13.32 3.63 -4.55
C ALA A 83 -14.34 4.37 -5.45
N ILE A 84 -14.93 5.47 -4.96
CA ILE A 84 -15.87 6.29 -5.73
C ILE A 84 -15.18 6.86 -6.97
N THR A 85 -14.00 7.43 -6.80
CA THR A 85 -13.22 8.01 -7.90
C THR A 85 -12.95 6.96 -8.97
N THR A 86 -12.52 5.76 -8.59
CA THR A 86 -12.27 4.64 -9.50
C THR A 86 -13.50 4.28 -10.31
N VAL A 87 -14.66 4.16 -9.66
CA VAL A 87 -15.93 3.84 -10.36
C VAL A 87 -16.33 4.95 -11.33
N VAL A 88 -16.22 6.22 -10.91
CA VAL A 88 -16.58 7.37 -11.75
C VAL A 88 -15.66 7.45 -12.97
N PHE A 89 -14.36 7.33 -12.79
CA PHE A 89 -13.39 7.36 -13.90
C PHE A 89 -13.63 6.22 -14.89
N ASN A 90 -13.81 4.98 -14.40
CA ASN A 90 -14.07 3.84 -15.28
C ASN A 90 -15.37 3.99 -16.07
N ARG A 91 -16.45 4.46 -15.43
CA ARG A 91 -17.73 4.70 -16.14
C ARG A 91 -17.61 5.81 -17.17
N THR A 92 -16.92 6.89 -16.81
CA THR A 92 -16.70 8.02 -17.73
C THR A 92 -15.84 7.59 -18.93
N ALA A 93 -14.76 6.87 -18.69
CA ALA A 93 -13.89 6.35 -19.74
C ALA A 93 -14.64 5.39 -20.68
N LEU A 94 -15.46 4.52 -20.14
CA LEU A 94 -16.30 3.61 -20.93
C LEU A 94 -17.30 4.38 -21.81
N ALA A 95 -17.93 5.44 -21.27
CA ALA A 95 -18.92 6.22 -21.98
C ALA A 95 -18.32 7.06 -23.12
N PHE A 96 -17.10 7.61 -22.96
CA PHE A 96 -16.48 8.50 -23.96
C PHE A 96 -15.58 7.79 -24.97
N ALA A 97 -14.88 6.74 -24.57
CA ALA A 97 -13.86 6.08 -25.39
C ALA A 97 -13.99 4.55 -25.45
N GLY A 98 -15.09 3.99 -24.92
CA GLY A 98 -15.34 2.55 -24.96
C GLY A 98 -14.29 1.75 -24.19
N GLU A 99 -14.03 0.53 -24.64
CA GLU A 99 -13.06 -0.40 -24.01
C GLU A 99 -11.63 0.15 -24.00
N ASN A 100 -11.23 0.87 -25.05
CA ASN A 100 -9.91 1.50 -25.13
C ASN A 100 -9.72 2.58 -24.05
N GLY A 101 -10.79 3.31 -23.72
CA GLY A 101 -10.77 4.29 -22.64
C GLY A 101 -10.57 3.66 -21.27
N VAL A 102 -11.22 2.52 -21.00
CA VAL A 102 -11.05 1.77 -19.76
C VAL A 102 -9.63 1.21 -19.65
N ALA A 103 -9.07 0.71 -20.75
CA ALA A 103 -7.69 0.24 -20.77
C ALA A 103 -6.70 1.36 -20.44
N ALA A 104 -6.88 2.56 -21.01
CA ALA A 104 -6.03 3.71 -20.72
C ALA A 104 -6.13 4.15 -19.25
N VAL A 105 -7.34 4.20 -18.68
CA VAL A 105 -7.55 4.52 -17.25
C VAL A 105 -6.89 3.46 -16.37
N SER A 106 -6.97 2.19 -16.73
CA SER A 106 -6.33 1.11 -15.96
C SER A 106 -4.81 1.28 -15.89
N ILE A 107 -4.16 1.66 -16.99
CA ILE A 107 -2.72 1.95 -17.02
C ILE A 107 -2.38 3.12 -16.08
N ILE A 108 -3.15 4.19 -16.13
CA ILE A 108 -2.96 5.34 -15.24
C ILE A 108 -3.12 4.93 -13.77
N MET A 109 -4.10 4.10 -13.45
CA MET A 109 -4.30 3.59 -12.09
C MET A 109 -3.16 2.72 -11.59
N TYR A 110 -2.60 1.84 -12.44
CA TYR A 110 -1.41 1.06 -12.06
C TYR A 110 -0.20 1.95 -11.78
N LEU A 111 0.00 3.00 -12.57
CA LEU A 111 1.05 3.98 -12.32
C LEU A 111 0.83 4.72 -10.99
N GLN A 112 -0.41 5.12 -10.73
CA GLN A 112 -0.80 5.75 -9.46
C GLN A 112 -0.54 4.82 -8.27
N PHE A 113 -0.85 3.53 -8.36
CA PHE A 113 -0.53 2.55 -7.31
C PHE A 113 0.96 2.45 -7.03
N LEU A 114 1.80 2.48 -8.07
CA LEU A 114 3.24 2.50 -7.91
C LEU A 114 3.71 3.73 -7.11
N PHE A 115 3.18 4.90 -7.44
CA PHE A 115 3.53 6.15 -6.76
C PHE A 115 3.06 6.17 -5.31
N ILE A 116 1.82 5.76 -5.06
CA ILE A 116 1.28 5.59 -3.70
C ILE A 116 2.16 4.65 -2.90
N GLY A 117 2.59 3.52 -3.49
CA GLY A 117 3.49 2.56 -2.84
C GLY A 117 4.81 3.17 -2.38
N ILE A 118 5.42 4.05 -3.18
CA ILE A 118 6.65 4.78 -2.81
C ILE A 118 6.41 5.70 -1.61
N TYR A 119 5.33 6.47 -1.63
CA TYR A 119 4.99 7.38 -0.52
C TYR A 119 4.62 6.64 0.76
N PHE A 120 3.82 5.58 0.64
CA PHE A 120 3.47 4.74 1.78
C PHE A 120 4.69 4.05 2.39
N GLY A 121 5.58 3.52 1.54
CA GLY A 121 6.82 2.88 2.00
C GLY A 121 7.71 3.84 2.78
N PHE A 122 7.86 5.07 2.31
CA PHE A 122 8.59 6.11 3.02
C PHE A 122 7.91 6.49 4.34
N SER A 123 6.60 6.74 4.34
CA SER A 123 5.84 7.10 5.53
C SER A 123 5.90 6.03 6.61
N MET A 124 5.73 4.76 6.22
CA MET A 124 5.85 3.62 7.14
C MET A 124 7.27 3.44 7.67
N GLY A 125 8.29 3.76 6.86
CA GLY A 125 9.68 3.72 7.31
C GLY A 125 10.04 4.85 8.27
N LEU A 126 9.40 6.02 8.12
CA LEU A 126 9.64 7.20 8.95
C LEU A 126 8.93 7.13 10.31
N ALA A 127 7.76 6.49 10.38
CA ALA A 127 6.92 6.44 11.58
C ALA A 127 7.63 5.86 12.83
N PRO A 128 8.36 4.72 12.78
CA PRO A 128 9.04 4.18 13.94
C PRO A 128 10.14 5.09 14.51
N PRO A 129 11.10 5.62 13.73
CA PRO A 129 12.15 6.49 14.26
C PRO A 129 11.58 7.82 14.78
N LEU A 130 10.51 8.35 14.15
CA LEU A 130 9.84 9.56 14.60
C LEU A 130 9.15 9.34 15.95
N SER A 131 8.39 8.25 16.08
CA SER A 131 7.70 7.89 17.33
C SER A 131 8.68 7.65 18.47
N TYR A 132 9.79 6.97 18.19
CA TYR A 132 10.84 6.74 19.19
C TYR A 132 11.51 8.04 19.64
N ALA A 133 11.89 8.91 18.70
CA ALA A 133 12.52 10.20 19.00
C ALA A 133 11.57 11.13 19.78
N TYR A 134 10.28 11.09 19.46
CA TYR A 134 9.25 11.86 20.18
C TYR A 134 9.06 11.35 21.61
N GLY A 135 8.97 10.03 21.80
CA GLY A 135 8.84 9.42 23.13
C GLY A 135 10.07 9.66 24.02
N ASP A 136 11.25 9.79 23.44
CA ASP A 136 12.52 10.07 24.13
C ASP A 136 12.73 11.59 24.37
N GLY A 137 11.79 12.44 23.98
CA GLY A 137 11.83 13.89 24.16
C GLY A 137 12.85 14.60 23.25
N LYS A 138 13.44 13.92 22.27
CA LYS A 138 14.48 14.46 21.37
C LYS A 138 13.88 15.26 20.21
N LEU A 139 13.25 16.38 20.50
CA LEU A 139 12.59 17.26 19.53
C LEU A 139 13.52 17.71 18.37
N THR A 140 14.81 17.80 18.62
CA THR A 140 15.80 18.16 17.58
C THR A 140 15.89 17.09 16.49
N ILE A 141 15.78 15.82 16.88
CA ILE A 141 15.77 14.68 15.95
C ILE A 141 14.46 14.66 15.18
N CYS A 142 13.31 14.88 15.86
CA CYS A 142 12.01 14.97 15.21
C CYS A 142 12.00 16.04 14.11
N ARG A 143 12.50 17.25 14.38
CA ARG A 143 12.60 18.32 13.38
C ARG A 143 13.52 17.97 12.19
N LYS A 144 14.59 17.23 12.42
CA LYS A 144 15.46 16.76 11.33
C LYS A 144 14.73 15.73 10.45
N LEU A 145 14.05 14.75 11.06
CA LEU A 145 13.26 13.76 10.34
C LEU A 145 12.13 14.40 9.54
N GLU A 146 11.44 15.36 10.13
CA GLU A 146 10.40 16.16 9.46
C GLU A 146 10.95 16.94 8.26
N ARG A 147 12.12 17.57 8.40
CA ARG A 147 12.78 18.25 7.27
C ARG A 147 13.12 17.27 6.14
N TYR A 148 13.62 16.08 6.45
CA TYR A 148 13.88 15.05 5.43
C TYR A 148 12.59 14.56 4.78
N ALA A 149 11.49 14.45 5.53
CA ALA A 149 10.20 14.13 4.97
C ALA A 149 9.72 15.19 3.98
N HIS A 150 9.77 16.47 4.34
CA HIS A 150 9.41 17.56 3.44
C HIS A 150 10.26 17.57 2.16
N LEU A 151 11.58 17.36 2.30
CA LEU A 151 12.49 17.29 1.15
C LEU A 151 12.13 16.10 0.23
N PHE A 152 11.82 14.93 0.80
CA PHE A 152 11.40 13.77 0.05
C PHE A 152 10.11 14.05 -0.72
N PHE A 153 9.08 14.58 -0.04
CA PHE A 153 7.80 14.90 -0.66
C PHE A 153 7.88 16.08 -1.67
N ALA A 154 8.91 16.90 -1.64
CA ALA A 154 9.14 17.93 -2.63
C ALA A 154 9.89 17.39 -3.87
N ILE A 155 10.91 16.55 -3.67
CA ILE A 155 11.80 16.10 -4.76
C ILE A 155 11.21 14.91 -5.51
N VAL A 156 10.67 13.91 -4.80
CA VAL A 156 10.21 12.66 -5.41
C VAL A 156 9.11 12.88 -6.45
N PRO A 157 8.09 13.74 -6.23
CA PRO A 157 7.07 13.99 -7.25
C PRO A 157 7.65 14.53 -8.55
N ILE A 158 8.66 15.42 -8.46
CA ILE A 158 9.32 16.00 -9.63
C ILE A 158 10.05 14.90 -10.41
N ILE A 159 10.79 14.03 -9.72
CA ILE A 159 11.48 12.91 -10.35
C ILE A 159 10.49 11.97 -11.01
N LEU A 160 9.41 11.60 -10.31
CA LEU A 160 8.37 10.71 -10.84
C LEU A 160 7.66 11.32 -12.05
N TYR A 161 7.38 12.63 -12.01
CA TYR A 161 6.79 13.35 -13.14
C TYR A 161 7.71 13.32 -14.37
N LEU A 162 9.00 13.64 -14.20
CA LEU A 162 9.97 13.59 -15.27
C LEU A 162 10.13 12.17 -15.82
N LEU A 163 10.22 11.19 -14.93
CA LEU A 163 10.31 9.77 -15.32
C LEU A 163 9.09 9.37 -16.17
N THR A 164 7.89 9.70 -15.72
CA THR A 164 6.66 9.40 -16.46
C THR A 164 6.63 10.11 -17.81
N TYR A 165 7.02 11.38 -17.85
CA TYR A 165 7.04 12.16 -19.09
C TYR A 165 7.98 11.55 -20.15
N PHE A 166 9.16 11.08 -19.74
CA PHE A 166 10.13 10.46 -20.66
C PHE A 166 9.79 9.00 -21.01
N LEU A 167 9.19 8.25 -20.09
CA LEU A 167 8.85 6.83 -20.33
C LEU A 167 7.45 6.63 -20.95
N ALA A 168 6.56 7.61 -20.87
CA ALA A 168 5.20 7.48 -21.42
C ALA A 168 5.19 7.10 -22.91
N PRO A 169 6.00 7.70 -23.81
CA PRO A 169 6.03 7.30 -25.22
C PRO A 169 6.46 5.84 -25.42
N ALA A 170 7.48 5.39 -24.66
CA ALA A 170 7.97 4.01 -24.73
C ALA A 170 6.96 3.01 -24.15
N GLY A 171 6.26 3.37 -23.09
CA GLY A 171 5.20 2.56 -22.48
C GLY A 171 4.01 2.38 -23.43
N VAL A 172 3.55 3.45 -24.06
CA VAL A 172 2.42 3.40 -25.01
C VAL A 172 2.75 2.56 -26.22
N SER A 173 3.98 2.64 -26.76
CA SER A 173 4.39 1.82 -27.91
C SER A 173 4.40 0.33 -27.57
N CYS A 174 4.90 -0.07 -26.40
CA CYS A 174 4.87 -1.47 -25.95
C CYS A 174 3.46 -2.05 -25.82
N PHE A 175 2.48 -1.24 -25.40
CA PHE A 175 1.09 -1.69 -25.28
C PHE A 175 0.34 -1.65 -26.62
N ALA A 176 0.66 -0.71 -27.51
CA ALA A 176 0.04 -0.63 -28.81
C ALA A 176 0.45 -1.77 -29.77
N GLU A 177 1.67 -2.28 -29.66
CA GLU A 177 2.14 -3.43 -30.44
C GLU A 177 1.47 -4.76 -30.04
N GLN A 178 0.95 -4.89 -28.82
CA GLN A 178 0.24 -6.11 -28.37
C GLN A 178 -1.22 -6.16 -28.82
N THR A 179 -1.79 -5.08 -29.33
CA THR A 179 -3.19 -4.99 -29.80
C THR A 179 -3.34 -4.98 -31.32
N SER A 180 -2.27 -5.08 -32.07
CA SER A 180 -2.21 -5.22 -33.52
C SER A 180 -1.98 -6.69 -33.91
#